data_c96dd9570c5a9ede0be2d9360b98a487
#
_entry.id   c96dd9570c5a9ede0be2d9360b98a487
#
_cell.length_a   1.000
_cell.length_b   1.000
_cell.length_c   1.000
_cell.angle_alpha   90.00
_cell.angle_beta   90.00
_cell.angle_gamma   90.00
#
_symmetry.space_group_name_H-M   'P 1'
#
loop_
_entity.id
_entity.type
_entity.pdbx_description
1 polymer ?
#
loop_
_entity_poly.entity_id
_entity_poly.type
_entity_poly.pdbx_seq_one_letter_code
_entity_poly.pdbx_strand_id
1 'polypeptide(L)'
;MQTIKRDIYVTKNVLQAPIEVTEGTNSIALEFDIKDYTIPGTAAAVVYSMCTRTMAEPNKALAEVDGNTITIIPSESFFHAGQNVMQIRVIDGDSKLISFNIIVKCTGKMRFGDEEEEKQTTLVEQLLKRFGNYEAELKDVRKGFAGESYDTAGEAVRKQIESVNQKVDKIETISTK
;
A
#
# COMPACT_ATOMS: atom_id res chain seq x y z
N MET A 1 -3.63 -7.69 6.28
CA MET A 1 -2.44 -7.08 6.89
C MET A 1 -2.31 -7.62 8.30
N GLN A 2 -1.13 -8.07 8.70
CA GLN A 2 -0.87 -8.59 10.05
C GLN A 2 -0.56 -7.42 10.99
N THR A 3 -1.10 -7.42 12.21
CA THR A 3 -0.84 -6.38 13.20
C THR A 3 -0.03 -6.95 14.37
N ILE A 4 1.06 -6.29 14.71
CA ILE A 4 1.88 -6.58 15.89
C ILE A 4 1.58 -5.53 16.94
N LYS A 5 1.01 -5.93 18.07
CA LYS A 5 0.63 -5.03 19.17
C LYS A 5 1.65 -5.06 20.29
N ARG A 6 1.96 -3.90 20.87
CA ARG A 6 2.86 -3.75 22.02
C ARG A 6 2.38 -2.66 22.96
N ASP A 7 2.43 -2.97 24.26
CA ASP A 7 2.26 -1.98 25.32
C ASP A 7 3.57 -1.21 25.49
N ILE A 8 3.50 0.11 25.49
CA ILE A 8 4.67 0.99 25.64
C ILE A 8 4.50 1.83 26.91
N TYR A 9 5.61 1.98 27.61
CA TYR A 9 5.72 2.84 28.78
C TYR A 9 6.72 3.95 28.46
N VAL A 10 6.37 5.19 28.82
CA VAL A 10 7.21 6.38 28.54
C VAL A 10 7.78 6.98 29.83
N THR A 11 7.19 6.66 30.99
CA THR A 11 7.70 7.13 32.29
C THR A 11 8.64 6.12 32.97
N LYS A 12 8.61 4.85 32.53
CA LYS A 12 9.46 3.78 33.08
C LYS A 12 9.99 2.88 31.99
N ASN A 13 11.23 2.49 32.09
CA ASN A 13 11.83 1.52 31.18
C ASN A 13 11.42 0.10 31.59
N VAL A 14 10.56 -0.53 30.80
CA VAL A 14 10.12 -1.91 31.02
C VAL A 14 10.81 -2.81 30.00
N LEU A 15 11.49 -3.82 30.48
CA LEU A 15 12.11 -4.81 29.60
C LEU A 15 11.04 -5.59 28.85
N GLN A 16 11.09 -5.52 27.53
CA GLN A 16 10.15 -6.20 26.64
C GLN A 16 10.88 -7.12 25.66
N ALA A 17 10.21 -8.16 25.22
CA ALA A 17 10.72 -9.00 24.16
C ALA A 17 10.89 -8.18 22.86
N PRO A 18 11.96 -8.40 22.09
CA PRO A 18 12.15 -7.75 20.82
C PRO A 18 10.97 -8.00 19.87
N ILE A 19 10.66 -7.02 19.04
CA ILE A 19 9.77 -7.21 17.90
C ILE A 19 10.58 -7.92 16.82
N GLU A 20 10.01 -8.96 16.23
CA GLU A 20 10.68 -9.71 15.15
C GLU A 20 10.00 -9.41 13.82
N VAL A 21 10.78 -8.99 12.84
CA VAL A 21 10.33 -8.66 11.48
C VAL A 21 11.33 -9.19 10.44
N THR A 22 10.92 -9.22 9.19
CA THR A 22 11.81 -9.53 8.06
C THR A 22 12.06 -8.27 7.24
N GLU A 23 13.29 -8.08 6.79
CA GLU A 23 13.69 -6.96 5.94
C GLU A 23 12.83 -6.90 4.65
N GLY A 24 12.40 -5.70 4.29
CA GLY A 24 11.55 -5.49 3.11
C GLY A 24 10.06 -5.77 3.33
N THR A 25 9.64 -6.12 4.56
CA THR A 25 8.21 -6.34 4.86
C THR A 25 7.49 -5.00 5.03
N ASN A 26 6.44 -4.78 4.24
CA ASN A 26 5.58 -3.60 4.27
C ASN A 26 4.08 -3.92 4.50
N SER A 27 3.76 -5.21 4.72
CA SER A 27 2.38 -5.69 4.92
C SER A 27 2.02 -5.93 6.38
N ILE A 28 2.80 -5.36 7.30
CA ILE A 28 2.56 -5.40 8.75
C ILE A 28 2.18 -4.01 9.26
N ALA A 29 1.34 -3.96 10.27
CA ALA A 29 1.10 -2.78 11.08
C ALA A 29 1.74 -2.99 12.46
N LEU A 30 2.43 -1.99 12.97
CA LEU A 30 2.91 -1.96 14.35
C LEU A 30 2.01 -1.01 15.15
N GLU A 31 1.37 -1.55 16.17
CA GLU A 31 0.43 -0.85 17.02
C GLU A 31 0.99 -0.79 18.45
N PHE A 32 1.17 0.43 18.96
CA PHE A 32 1.77 0.73 20.25
C PHE A 32 0.75 1.39 21.14
N ASP A 33 0.40 0.76 22.23
CA ASP A 33 -0.53 1.29 23.23
C ASP A 33 0.26 1.90 24.39
N ILE A 34 0.18 3.22 24.55
CA ILE A 34 0.86 3.97 25.61
C ILE A 34 0.07 3.84 26.90
N LYS A 35 0.65 3.16 27.91
CA LYS A 35 -0.05 2.78 29.14
C LYS A 35 0.05 3.79 30.28
N ASP A 36 1.10 4.56 30.31
CA ASP A 36 1.42 5.43 31.46
C ASP A 36 1.44 6.93 31.13
N TYR A 37 0.88 7.28 29.99
CA TYR A 37 0.73 8.65 29.52
C TYR A 37 -0.53 8.78 28.66
N THR A 38 -1.26 9.88 28.80
CA THR A 38 -2.41 10.17 27.93
C THR A 38 -1.96 11.09 26.81
N ILE A 39 -2.09 10.62 25.58
CA ILE A 39 -1.73 11.40 24.39
C ILE A 39 -2.79 12.49 24.17
N PRO A 40 -2.41 13.78 24.09
CA PRO A 40 -3.35 14.85 23.74
C PRO A 40 -3.94 14.62 22.34
N GLY A 41 -5.23 14.93 22.18
CA GLY A 41 -5.92 14.72 20.88
C GLY A 41 -5.40 15.59 19.70
N THR A 42 -4.57 16.59 20.02
CA THR A 42 -3.90 17.45 19.03
C THR A 42 -2.48 16.97 18.68
N ALA A 43 -1.99 15.94 19.37
CA ALA A 43 -0.63 15.46 19.21
C ALA A 43 -0.43 14.69 17.92
N ALA A 44 0.73 14.86 17.31
CA ALA A 44 1.23 14.05 16.21
C ALA A 44 2.32 13.09 16.71
N ALA A 45 2.46 11.94 16.07
CA ALA A 45 3.50 11.00 16.42
C ALA A 45 4.38 10.66 15.21
N VAL A 46 5.68 10.48 15.48
CA VAL A 46 6.67 10.04 14.51
C VAL A 46 7.46 8.90 15.13
N VAL A 47 7.63 7.83 14.39
CA VAL A 47 8.43 6.68 14.80
C VAL A 47 9.75 6.69 14.03
N TYR A 48 10.84 6.53 14.76
CA TYR A 48 12.19 6.45 14.21
C TYR A 48 12.73 5.04 14.38
N SER A 49 13.44 4.56 13.37
CA SER A 49 14.16 3.28 13.43
C SER A 49 15.59 3.46 12.93
N MET A 50 16.54 2.89 13.64
CA MET A 50 17.94 2.93 13.27
C MET A 50 18.59 1.55 13.47
N CYS A 51 19.17 1.00 12.41
CA CYS A 51 20.08 -0.13 12.53
C CYS A 51 21.51 0.39 12.79
N THR A 52 22.00 0.19 14.00
CA THR A 52 23.28 0.76 14.46
C THR A 52 24.50 0.27 13.67
N ARG A 53 24.35 -0.85 12.93
CA ARG A 53 25.45 -1.43 12.14
C ARG A 53 25.53 -0.90 10.71
N THR A 54 24.42 -0.45 10.13
CA THR A 54 24.32 -0.19 8.70
C THR A 54 23.80 1.21 8.35
N MET A 55 23.30 1.96 9.33
CA MET A 55 22.69 3.26 9.08
C MET A 55 23.46 4.38 9.78
N ALA A 56 23.71 5.46 9.05
CA ALA A 56 24.25 6.70 9.60
C ALA A 56 23.13 7.58 10.20
N GLU A 57 21.93 7.53 9.63
CA GLU A 57 20.78 8.31 10.05
C GLU A 57 19.55 7.40 10.25
N PRO A 58 18.64 7.75 11.19
CA PRO A 58 17.43 6.97 11.41
C PRO A 58 16.41 7.17 10.28
N ASN A 59 15.77 6.09 9.90
CA ASN A 59 14.53 6.15 9.12
C ASN A 59 13.40 6.69 9.99
N LYS A 60 12.43 7.34 9.38
CA LYS A 60 11.26 7.90 10.05
C LYS A 60 9.97 7.51 9.34
N ALA A 61 8.93 7.27 10.12
CA ALA A 61 7.57 7.07 9.65
C ALA A 61 6.62 7.97 10.44
N LEU A 62 5.70 8.65 9.74
CA LEU A 62 4.58 9.31 10.39
C LEU A 62 3.64 8.22 10.93
N ALA A 63 3.13 8.44 12.12
CA ALA A 63 2.23 7.52 12.77
C ALA A 63 0.81 8.08 12.83
N GLU A 64 -0.17 7.21 12.72
CA GLU A 64 -1.54 7.50 13.06
C GLU A 64 -1.72 7.42 14.58
N VAL A 65 -2.43 8.38 15.15
CA VAL A 65 -2.70 8.46 16.60
C VAL A 65 -4.20 8.34 16.80
N ASP A 66 -4.61 7.30 17.52
CA ASP A 66 -6.01 7.09 17.94
C ASP A 66 -6.07 6.89 19.46
N GLY A 67 -6.49 7.92 20.17
CA GLY A 67 -6.42 7.98 21.62
C GLY A 67 -4.98 7.75 22.12
N ASN A 68 -4.75 6.68 22.88
CA ASN A 68 -3.42 6.29 23.37
C ASN A 68 -2.69 5.28 22.49
N THR A 69 -3.26 4.95 21.34
CA THR A 69 -2.68 3.98 20.40
C THR A 69 -1.99 4.71 19.26
N ILE A 70 -0.77 4.31 18.97
CA ILE A 70 0.07 4.82 17.88
C ILE A 70 0.29 3.70 16.89
N THR A 71 -0.11 3.90 15.64
CA THR A 71 -0.01 2.89 14.58
C THR A 71 0.90 3.37 13.46
N ILE A 72 1.80 2.50 13.01
CA ILE A 72 2.59 2.71 11.80
C ILE A 72 2.49 1.50 10.87
N ILE A 73 2.59 1.79 9.58
CA ILE A 73 2.86 0.80 8.54
C ILE A 73 4.27 1.11 8.02
N PRO A 74 5.28 0.30 8.39
CA PRO A 74 6.65 0.55 7.98
C PRO A 74 6.81 0.41 6.46
N SER A 75 7.60 1.27 5.84
CA SER A 75 8.04 1.09 4.46
C SER A 75 9.04 -0.07 4.35
N GLU A 76 9.27 -0.58 3.15
CA GLU A 76 10.24 -1.67 2.91
C GLU A 76 11.66 -1.36 3.42
N SER A 77 12.05 -0.09 3.40
CA SER A 77 13.36 0.37 3.87
C SER A 77 13.39 0.79 5.35
N PHE A 78 12.27 0.65 6.08
CA PHE A 78 12.17 1.15 7.45
C PHE A 78 13.07 0.37 8.42
N PHE A 79 13.18 -0.95 8.23
CA PHE A 79 14.08 -1.82 9.00
C PHE A 79 15.14 -2.41 8.08
N HIS A 80 16.36 -2.51 8.60
CA HIS A 80 17.48 -3.20 7.95
C HIS A 80 17.85 -4.46 8.71
N ALA A 81 18.41 -5.43 8.01
CA ALA A 81 18.87 -6.69 8.61
C ALA A 81 19.78 -6.47 9.81
N GLY A 82 19.44 -7.12 10.92
CA GLY A 82 20.15 -7.02 12.20
C GLY A 82 19.28 -6.43 13.31
N GLN A 83 19.93 -5.88 14.32
CA GLN A 83 19.23 -5.23 15.43
C GLN A 83 18.97 -3.77 15.10
N ASN A 84 17.70 -3.39 15.09
CA ASN A 84 17.26 -2.01 14.99
C ASN A 84 16.82 -1.50 16.35
N VAL A 85 17.06 -0.24 16.60
CA VAL A 85 16.56 0.51 17.75
C VAL A 85 15.49 1.46 17.27
N MET A 86 14.30 1.37 17.84
CA MET A 86 13.16 2.18 17.47
C MET A 86 12.76 3.09 18.63
N GLN A 87 12.33 4.32 18.32
CA GLN A 87 11.79 5.28 19.28
C GLN A 87 10.53 5.91 18.72
N ILE A 88 9.55 6.10 19.58
CA ILE A 88 8.34 6.85 19.30
C ILE A 88 8.49 8.26 19.86
N ARG A 89 8.18 9.26 19.05
CA ARG A 89 8.14 10.67 19.47
C ARG A 89 6.74 11.21 19.28
N VAL A 90 6.14 11.63 20.38
CA VAL A 90 4.85 12.33 20.38
C VAL A 90 5.11 13.82 20.53
N ILE A 91 4.52 14.62 19.68
CA ILE A 91 4.76 16.06 19.59
C ILE A 91 3.40 16.77 19.70
N ASP A 92 3.28 17.65 20.67
CA ASP A 92 2.11 18.50 20.87
C ASP A 92 2.55 19.95 21.12
N GLY A 93 2.44 20.78 20.09
CA GLY A 93 3.01 22.13 20.09
C GLY A 93 4.51 22.10 20.37
N ASP A 94 4.95 22.77 21.44
CA ASP A 94 6.34 22.81 21.87
C ASP A 94 6.73 21.62 22.75
N SER A 95 5.76 20.81 23.18
CA SER A 95 5.99 19.64 24.02
C SER A 95 6.39 18.44 23.21
N LYS A 96 7.40 17.71 23.68
CA LYS A 96 7.90 16.50 23.06
C LYS A 96 8.08 15.39 24.07
N LEU A 97 7.42 14.27 23.83
CA LEU A 97 7.61 13.04 24.58
C LEU A 97 8.38 12.05 23.73
N ILE A 98 9.36 11.36 24.29
CA ILE A 98 10.18 10.37 23.59
C ILE A 98 10.11 9.07 24.39
N SER A 99 9.75 7.97 23.75
CA SER A 99 9.76 6.64 24.36
C SER A 99 11.18 6.16 24.67
N PHE A 100 11.27 5.16 25.56
CA PHE A 100 12.49 4.36 25.66
C PHE A 100 12.75 3.60 24.37
N ASN A 101 13.97 3.06 24.24
CA ASN A 101 14.35 2.26 23.08
C ASN A 101 13.52 0.97 23.00
N ILE A 102 12.93 0.73 21.85
CA ILE A 102 12.24 -0.49 21.50
C ILE A 102 13.16 -1.29 20.59
N ILE A 103 13.48 -2.51 20.97
CA ILE A 103 14.38 -3.37 20.20
C ILE A 103 13.57 -4.12 19.14
N VAL A 104 14.04 -4.03 17.89
CA VAL A 104 13.48 -4.76 16.75
C VAL A 104 14.58 -5.64 16.16
N LYS A 105 14.36 -6.95 16.12
CA LYS A 105 15.21 -7.90 15.42
C LYS A 105 14.67 -8.05 13.99
N CYS A 106 15.48 -7.65 13.03
CA CYS A 106 15.14 -7.75 11.63
C CYS A 106 15.97 -8.87 10.99
N THR A 107 15.29 -9.91 10.54
CA THR A 107 15.93 -10.97 9.75
C THR A 107 16.13 -10.47 8.33
N GLY A 108 17.34 -10.59 7.80
CA GLY A 108 17.64 -10.21 6.41
C GLY A 108 16.81 -11.02 5.43
N LYS A 109 16.34 -10.38 4.37
CA LYS A 109 15.72 -11.08 3.26
C LYS A 109 16.75 -11.97 2.57
N MET A 110 16.33 -13.16 2.14
CA MET A 110 17.16 -13.96 1.28
C MET A 110 17.42 -13.18 -0.01
N ARG A 111 18.67 -12.98 -0.34
CA ARG A 111 19.08 -12.46 -1.65
C ARG A 111 19.20 -13.67 -2.58
N PHE A 112 18.22 -13.84 -3.41
CA PHE A 112 18.36 -14.71 -4.57
C PHE A 112 19.15 -13.88 -5.59
N GLY A 113 20.14 -14.46 -6.26
CA GLY A 113 20.97 -13.76 -7.22
C GLY A 113 20.14 -13.17 -8.39
N ASP A 114 20.80 -12.73 -9.42
CA ASP A 114 20.23 -11.97 -10.59
C ASP A 114 18.97 -12.60 -11.22
N GLU A 115 18.73 -13.90 -11.00
CA GLU A 115 17.52 -14.61 -11.46
C GLU A 115 16.20 -14.09 -10.84
N GLU A 116 16.23 -13.45 -9.67
CA GLU A 116 15.00 -12.93 -9.04
C GLU A 116 14.64 -11.53 -9.53
N GLU A 117 15.64 -10.72 -9.86
CA GLU A 117 15.41 -9.45 -10.55
C GLU A 117 14.84 -9.70 -11.95
N GLU A 118 15.32 -10.74 -12.64
CA GLU A 118 14.80 -11.16 -13.93
C GLU A 118 13.33 -11.65 -13.82
N LYS A 119 12.99 -12.42 -12.79
CA LYS A 119 11.60 -12.86 -12.54
C LYS A 119 10.66 -11.71 -12.19
N GLN A 120 11.11 -10.72 -11.43
CA GLN A 120 10.30 -9.54 -11.11
C GLN A 120 10.11 -8.66 -12.34
N THR A 121 11.14 -8.46 -13.15
CA THR A 121 11.05 -7.76 -14.44
C THR A 121 10.07 -8.48 -15.36
N THR A 122 10.15 -9.80 -15.45
CA THR A 122 9.22 -10.63 -16.23
C THR A 122 7.79 -10.52 -15.74
N LEU A 123 7.56 -10.41 -14.42
CA LEU A 123 6.22 -10.22 -13.85
C LEU A 123 5.63 -8.86 -14.23
N VAL A 124 6.43 -7.80 -14.15
CA VAL A 124 6.04 -6.45 -14.57
C VAL A 124 5.74 -6.42 -16.08
N GLU A 125 6.57 -7.05 -16.91
CA GLU A 125 6.34 -7.19 -18.35
C GLU A 125 5.06 -7.97 -18.64
N GLN A 126 4.77 -9.06 -17.92
CA GLN A 126 3.53 -9.81 -18.04
C GLN A 126 2.31 -8.97 -17.68
N LEU A 127 2.39 -8.16 -16.62
CA LEU A 127 1.32 -7.24 -16.23
C LEU A 127 1.10 -6.18 -17.31
N LEU A 128 2.16 -5.55 -17.80
CA LEU A 128 2.08 -4.57 -18.89
C LEU A 128 1.48 -5.17 -20.17
N LYS A 129 1.85 -6.40 -20.51
CA LYS A 129 1.27 -7.13 -21.64
C LYS A 129 -0.22 -7.40 -21.46
N ARG A 130 -0.64 -7.77 -20.24
CA ARG A 130 -2.07 -7.93 -19.92
C ARG A 130 -2.84 -6.63 -20.04
N PHE A 131 -2.30 -5.52 -19.53
CA PHE A 131 -2.90 -4.19 -19.70
C PHE A 131 -3.01 -3.79 -21.17
N GLY A 132 -1.96 -4.05 -21.97
CA GLY A 132 -1.99 -3.82 -23.43
C GLY A 132 -3.08 -4.65 -24.14
N ASN A 133 -3.29 -5.89 -23.74
CA ASN A 133 -4.37 -6.73 -24.28
C ASN A 133 -5.76 -6.17 -23.93
N TYR A 134 -5.99 -5.74 -22.67
CA TYR A 134 -7.25 -5.10 -22.27
C TYR A 134 -7.49 -3.80 -23.04
N GLU A 135 -6.46 -3.01 -23.31
CA GLU A 135 -6.59 -1.81 -24.14
C GLU A 135 -6.97 -2.14 -25.57
N ALA A 136 -6.41 -3.19 -26.14
CA ALA A 136 -6.77 -3.68 -27.47
C ALA A 136 -8.21 -4.19 -27.53
N GLU A 137 -8.66 -4.97 -26.55
CA GLU A 137 -10.04 -5.43 -26.43
C GLU A 137 -11.02 -4.25 -26.29
N LEU A 138 -10.69 -3.27 -25.46
CA LEU A 138 -11.50 -2.06 -25.30
C LEU A 138 -11.58 -1.23 -26.60
N LYS A 139 -10.51 -1.18 -27.39
CA LYS A 139 -10.52 -0.53 -28.71
C LYS A 139 -11.40 -1.29 -29.71
N ASP A 140 -11.39 -2.62 -29.65
CA ASP A 140 -12.22 -3.44 -30.52
C ASP A 140 -13.71 -3.29 -30.18
N VAL A 141 -14.07 -3.30 -28.89
CA VAL A 141 -15.44 -3.07 -28.44
C VAL A 141 -15.97 -1.68 -28.81
N ARG A 142 -15.08 -0.70 -29.03
CA ARG A 142 -15.45 0.65 -29.50
C ARG A 142 -15.65 0.74 -31.00
N LYS A 143 -15.31 -0.29 -31.76
CA LYS A 143 -15.59 -0.33 -33.21
C LYS A 143 -17.00 -0.81 -33.49
N GLY A 144 -17.68 -0.11 -34.37
CA GLY A 144 -18.96 -0.53 -34.88
C GLY A 144 -18.82 -1.62 -35.94
N PHE A 145 -19.93 -2.30 -36.25
CA PHE A 145 -19.98 -3.36 -37.24
C PHE A 145 -19.54 -2.90 -38.67
N ALA A 146 -19.76 -1.64 -38.99
CA ALA A 146 -19.37 -1.05 -40.28
C ALA A 146 -17.97 -0.34 -40.19
N GLY A 147 -17.24 -0.51 -39.09
CA GLY A 147 -15.89 0.04 -38.91
C GLY A 147 -15.83 1.44 -38.31
N GLU A 148 -16.96 1.99 -37.87
CA GLU A 148 -17.00 3.26 -37.15
C GLU A 148 -16.30 3.15 -35.80
N SER A 149 -15.67 4.24 -35.37
CA SER A 149 -15.03 4.34 -34.05
C SER A 149 -15.86 5.20 -33.13
N TYR A 150 -16.09 4.73 -31.91
CA TYR A 150 -16.83 5.43 -30.86
C TYR A 150 -15.95 5.77 -29.68
N ASP A 151 -16.28 6.84 -28.96
CA ASP A 151 -15.51 7.30 -27.80
C ASP A 151 -15.60 6.33 -26.62
N THR A 152 -16.73 5.63 -26.48
CA THR A 152 -16.94 4.65 -25.44
C THR A 152 -17.56 3.35 -25.95
N ALA A 153 -17.29 2.23 -25.29
CA ALA A 153 -17.92 0.95 -25.58
C ALA A 153 -19.46 1.01 -25.45
N GLY A 154 -19.96 1.75 -24.46
CA GLY A 154 -21.41 1.91 -24.28
C GLY A 154 -22.07 2.70 -25.43
N GLU A 155 -21.37 3.64 -26.04
CA GLU A 155 -21.85 4.35 -27.22
C GLU A 155 -21.88 3.44 -28.44
N ALA A 156 -20.84 2.65 -28.66
CA ALA A 156 -20.79 1.68 -29.74
C ALA A 156 -21.98 0.72 -29.69
N VAL A 157 -22.26 0.15 -28.51
CA VAL A 157 -23.40 -0.76 -28.32
C VAL A 157 -24.73 -0.07 -28.57
N ARG A 158 -24.94 1.13 -28.04
CA ARG A 158 -26.20 1.88 -28.25
C ARG A 158 -26.45 2.18 -29.73
N LYS A 159 -25.41 2.62 -30.45
CA LYS A 159 -25.51 2.92 -31.90
C LYS A 159 -25.77 1.68 -32.75
N GLN A 160 -25.15 0.55 -32.38
CA GLN A 160 -25.46 -0.73 -33.05
C GLN A 160 -26.90 -1.17 -32.84
N ILE A 161 -27.41 -1.08 -31.61
CA ILE A 161 -28.80 -1.39 -31.31
C ILE A 161 -29.75 -0.46 -32.08
N GLU A 162 -29.50 0.84 -32.11
CA GLU A 162 -30.27 1.81 -32.88
C GLU A 162 -30.30 1.46 -34.38
N SER A 163 -29.17 1.08 -34.97
CA SER A 163 -29.08 0.65 -36.35
C SER A 163 -29.87 -0.63 -36.64
N VAL A 164 -29.85 -1.60 -35.72
CA VAL A 164 -30.63 -2.84 -35.83
C VAL A 164 -32.13 -2.54 -35.77
N ASN A 165 -32.57 -1.72 -34.81
CA ASN A 165 -33.99 -1.34 -34.69
C ASN A 165 -34.47 -0.63 -35.93
N GLN A 166 -33.71 0.30 -36.51
CA GLN A 166 -34.09 0.95 -37.79
C GLN A 166 -34.25 -0.04 -38.96
N LYS A 167 -33.42 -1.12 -38.97
CA LYS A 167 -33.57 -2.17 -39.99
C LYS A 167 -34.81 -3.04 -39.76
N VAL A 168 -35.13 -3.35 -38.50
CA VAL A 168 -36.35 -4.09 -38.11
C VAL A 168 -37.57 -3.30 -38.49
N ASP A 169 -37.65 -2.01 -38.17
CA ASP A 169 -38.77 -1.13 -38.53
C ASP A 169 -39.00 -1.07 -40.05
N LYS A 170 -37.94 -1.05 -40.84
CA LYS A 170 -38.04 -1.10 -42.32
C LYS A 170 -38.59 -2.43 -42.83
N ILE A 171 -38.19 -3.55 -42.21
CA ILE A 171 -38.68 -4.88 -42.57
C ILE A 171 -40.20 -5.00 -42.25
N GLU A 172 -40.60 -4.53 -41.07
CA GLU A 172 -42.02 -4.53 -40.68
C GLU A 172 -42.86 -3.65 -41.62
N THR A 173 -42.34 -2.50 -42.05
CA THR A 173 -43.04 -1.62 -42.99
C THR A 173 -43.22 -2.24 -44.39
N ILE A 174 -42.26 -3.11 -44.80
CA ILE A 174 -42.34 -3.83 -46.08
C ILE A 174 -43.31 -5.02 -45.98
N SER A 175 -43.37 -5.67 -44.83
CA SER A 175 -44.25 -6.86 -44.61
C SER A 175 -45.73 -6.52 -44.45
N THR A 176 -46.08 -5.26 -44.20
CA THR A 176 -47.45 -4.79 -44.03
C THR A 176 -48.05 -4.16 -45.28
N LYS A 177 -47.34 -4.20 -46.40
CA LYS A 177 -47.87 -3.84 -47.75
C LYS A 177 -48.12 -5.05 -48.59
#